data_44a98d84267fe000c2f382d11dae1572
#
_entry.id   44a98d84267fe000c2f382d11dae1572
#
_cell.length_a   1.000
_cell.length_b   1.000
_cell.length_c   1.000
_cell.angle_alpha   90.00
_cell.angle_beta   90.00
_cell.angle_gamma   90.00
#
_symmetry.space_group_name_H-M   'P 1'
#
loop_
_entity.id
_entity.type
_entity.pdbx_description
1 polymer ?
#
loop_
_entity_poly.entity_id
_entity_poly.type
_entity_poly.pdbx_seq_one_letter_code
_entity_poly.pdbx_strand_id
1 'polypeptide(L)'
;TGNYPGKARNAEELRADLEQALSLIPGPKRLNLHAIYLESDAPVARNEIKPEHFKNWVTWAKANKLGLDFNPSCFSHPLSADGFTLSHANDEIRQFWIDHCKASRRVSAYFGEQLGTPSVMNIWIPDGMKDITVDRFAPRQRLLNALDEVISEKLDPAHHIDAVESKLFGIGAESYTVGSNEFYMGYATSRQTALCLDAGHFHPT
;
A
#
# COMPACT_ATOMS: atom_id res chain seq x y z
N THR A 1 10.79 3.79 10.94
CA THR A 1 12.07 3.42 10.31
C THR A 1 13.08 4.57 10.33
N GLY A 2 13.56 4.99 11.46
CA GLY A 2 14.67 5.97 11.59
C GLY A 2 16.03 5.28 11.69
N ASN A 3 17.12 6.06 11.64
CA ASN A 3 18.47 5.59 11.92
C ASN A 3 18.87 5.97 13.36
N TYR A 4 18.19 5.40 14.35
CA TYR A 4 18.48 5.62 15.77
C TYR A 4 18.89 4.30 16.46
N PRO A 5 19.68 4.36 17.54
CA PRO A 5 20.02 3.18 18.33
C PRO A 5 18.76 2.48 18.85
N GLY A 6 18.75 1.15 18.80
CA GLY A 6 17.62 0.34 19.30
C GLY A 6 16.47 0.13 18.32
N LYS A 7 16.51 0.70 17.11
CA LYS A 7 15.47 0.39 16.10
C LYS A 7 15.54 -1.07 15.67
N ALA A 8 14.40 -1.66 15.33
CA ALA A 8 14.33 -2.96 14.67
C ALA A 8 15.10 -2.97 13.34
N ARG A 9 15.89 -4.00 13.07
CA ARG A 9 16.75 -4.16 11.89
C ARG A 9 16.23 -5.24 10.94
N ASN A 10 15.39 -6.12 11.43
CA ASN A 10 14.77 -7.21 10.70
C ASN A 10 13.33 -7.41 11.16
N ALA A 11 12.61 -8.31 10.51
CA ALA A 11 11.20 -8.56 10.78
C ALA A 11 10.95 -9.17 12.18
N GLU A 12 11.89 -9.98 12.70
CA GLU A 12 11.78 -10.58 14.03
C GLU A 12 11.88 -9.52 15.13
N GLU A 13 12.90 -8.65 15.06
CA GLU A 13 13.03 -7.52 15.98
C GLU A 13 11.82 -6.59 15.91
N LEU A 14 11.28 -6.34 14.69
CA LEU A 14 10.09 -5.52 14.52
C LEU A 14 8.85 -6.18 15.16
N ARG A 15 8.67 -7.49 15.05
CA ARG A 15 7.58 -8.20 15.72
C ARG A 15 7.69 -8.08 17.25
N ALA A 16 8.89 -8.16 17.81
CA ALA A 16 9.11 -7.97 19.24
C ALA A 16 8.74 -6.55 19.71
N ASP A 17 9.14 -5.52 18.96
CA ASP A 17 8.76 -4.14 19.24
C ASP A 17 7.22 -3.95 19.14
N LEU A 18 6.59 -4.56 18.14
CA LEU A 18 5.13 -4.53 17.98
C LEU A 18 4.40 -5.23 19.11
N GLU A 19 4.90 -6.36 19.61
CA GLU A 19 4.30 -7.07 20.75
C GLU A 19 4.28 -6.17 22.01
N GLN A 20 5.38 -5.45 22.25
CA GLN A 20 5.45 -4.49 23.35
C GLN A 20 4.41 -3.37 23.16
N ALA A 21 4.32 -2.78 21.99
CA ALA A 21 3.35 -1.72 21.70
C ALA A 21 1.90 -2.23 21.80
N LEU A 22 1.62 -3.39 21.23
CA LEU A 22 0.28 -4.01 21.22
C LEU A 22 -0.18 -4.42 22.61
N SER A 23 0.75 -4.75 23.52
CA SER A 23 0.41 -5.07 24.92
C SER A 23 -0.23 -3.88 25.66
N LEU A 24 0.04 -2.67 25.22
CA LEU A 24 -0.48 -1.43 25.80
C LEU A 24 -1.82 -0.97 25.18
N ILE A 25 -2.24 -1.60 24.09
CA ILE A 25 -3.47 -1.22 23.37
C ILE A 25 -4.57 -2.22 23.73
N PRO A 26 -5.70 -1.81 24.33
CA PRO A 26 -6.81 -2.69 24.63
C PRO A 26 -7.64 -3.06 23.40
N GLY A 27 -8.39 -4.17 23.48
CA GLY A 27 -9.38 -4.59 22.49
C GLY A 27 -8.80 -5.35 21.27
N PRO A 28 -9.65 -5.68 20.29
CA PRO A 28 -9.25 -6.32 19.04
C PRO A 28 -8.30 -5.41 18.24
N LYS A 29 -7.31 -6.01 17.58
CA LYS A 29 -6.25 -5.26 16.90
C LYS A 29 -6.04 -5.76 15.49
N ARG A 30 -5.63 -4.84 14.62
CA ARG A 30 -5.14 -5.13 13.26
C ARG A 30 -3.80 -4.43 13.05
N LEU A 31 -2.96 -5.02 12.24
CA LEU A 31 -1.70 -4.41 11.80
C LEU A 31 -1.75 -4.21 10.29
N ASN A 32 -1.47 -3.00 9.85
CA ASN A 32 -1.27 -2.71 8.43
C ASN A 32 0.21 -2.91 8.09
N LEU A 33 0.50 -3.92 7.28
CA LEU A 33 1.85 -4.33 6.92
C LEU A 33 2.22 -3.82 5.53
N HIS A 34 3.41 -3.26 5.37
CA HIS A 34 3.93 -2.85 4.07
C HIS A 34 4.67 -3.98 3.36
N ALA A 35 4.63 -3.98 2.02
CA ALA A 35 5.32 -4.95 1.17
C ALA A 35 6.85 -5.00 1.38
N ILE A 36 7.46 -3.91 1.86
CA ILE A 36 8.89 -3.86 2.20
C ILE A 36 9.29 -4.75 3.37
N TYR A 37 8.34 -5.23 4.16
CA TYR A 37 8.59 -6.13 5.29
C TYR A 37 8.53 -7.62 4.92
N LEU A 38 8.67 -7.95 3.63
CA LEU A 38 8.82 -9.32 3.17
C LEU A 38 10.05 -10.00 3.81
N GLU A 39 9.97 -11.30 4.00
CA GLU A 39 11.06 -12.13 4.50
C GLU A 39 11.49 -13.12 3.40
N SER A 40 12.77 -13.10 3.04
CA SER A 40 13.34 -13.99 2.02
C SER A 40 14.85 -14.13 2.23
N ASP A 41 15.39 -15.29 1.87
CA ASP A 41 16.83 -15.58 1.93
C ASP A 41 17.61 -14.90 0.76
N ALA A 42 16.90 -14.46 -0.27
CA ALA A 42 17.46 -13.76 -1.43
C ALA A 42 16.69 -12.47 -1.74
N PRO A 43 17.32 -11.49 -2.38
CA PRO A 43 16.61 -10.30 -2.85
C PRO A 43 15.43 -10.65 -3.76
N VAL A 44 14.27 -10.07 -3.50
CA VAL A 44 13.04 -10.25 -4.28
C VAL A 44 12.64 -8.90 -4.88
N ALA A 45 12.41 -8.86 -6.19
CA ALA A 45 11.88 -7.68 -6.84
C ALA A 45 10.46 -7.38 -6.34
N ARG A 46 10.10 -6.09 -6.24
CA ARG A 46 8.80 -5.71 -5.67
C ARG A 46 7.61 -6.28 -6.43
N ASN A 47 7.70 -6.38 -7.75
CA ASN A 47 6.67 -6.97 -8.59
C ASN A 47 6.64 -8.51 -8.56
N GLU A 48 7.59 -9.15 -7.86
CA GLU A 48 7.70 -10.60 -7.73
C GLU A 48 7.39 -11.11 -6.31
N ILE A 49 6.90 -10.26 -5.43
CA ILE A 49 6.50 -10.66 -4.07
C ILE A 49 5.37 -11.72 -4.13
N LYS A 50 5.39 -12.62 -3.14
CA LYS A 50 4.44 -13.74 -3.07
C LYS A 50 3.98 -13.97 -1.63
N PRO A 51 2.84 -14.65 -1.42
CA PRO A 51 2.33 -14.98 -0.08
C PRO A 51 3.36 -15.67 0.83
N GLU A 52 4.21 -16.56 0.29
CA GLU A 52 5.21 -17.28 1.08
C GLU A 52 6.22 -16.37 1.77
N HIS A 53 6.49 -15.18 1.23
CA HIS A 53 7.40 -14.21 1.86
C HIS A 53 6.81 -13.56 3.13
N PHE A 54 5.54 -13.81 3.42
CA PHE A 54 4.83 -13.24 4.57
C PHE A 54 4.29 -14.30 5.53
N LYS A 55 4.66 -15.58 5.35
CA LYS A 55 4.16 -16.69 6.17
C LYS A 55 4.46 -16.52 7.67
N ASN A 56 5.63 -15.97 8.01
CA ASN A 56 6.01 -15.75 9.41
C ASN A 56 5.15 -14.64 10.04
N TRP A 57 4.79 -13.60 9.29
CA TRP A 57 3.85 -12.56 9.73
C TRP A 57 2.46 -13.14 10.01
N VAL A 58 1.97 -14.04 9.16
CA VAL A 58 0.69 -14.73 9.39
C VAL A 58 0.75 -15.62 10.62
N THR A 59 1.82 -16.40 10.78
CA THR A 59 2.01 -17.25 11.97
C THR A 59 2.01 -16.42 13.24
N TRP A 60 2.76 -15.32 13.25
CA TRP A 60 2.83 -14.39 14.36
C TRP A 60 1.48 -13.71 14.63
N ALA A 61 0.77 -13.29 13.60
CA ALA A 61 -0.55 -12.66 13.75
C ALA A 61 -1.58 -13.63 14.33
N LYS A 62 -1.58 -14.90 13.91
CA LYS A 62 -2.41 -15.96 14.51
C LYS A 62 -2.12 -16.12 16.01
N ALA A 63 -0.86 -16.21 16.40
CA ALA A 63 -0.46 -16.35 17.81
C ALA A 63 -0.91 -15.16 18.67
N ASN A 64 -0.90 -13.95 18.10
CA ASN A 64 -1.29 -12.71 18.79
C ASN A 64 -2.76 -12.32 18.57
N LYS A 65 -3.55 -13.13 17.85
CA LYS A 65 -4.97 -12.86 17.54
C LYS A 65 -5.18 -11.52 16.81
N LEU A 66 -4.30 -11.21 15.85
CA LEU A 66 -4.32 -9.99 15.07
C LEU A 66 -4.94 -10.24 13.69
N GLY A 67 -5.67 -9.24 13.17
CA GLY A 67 -5.90 -9.12 11.75
C GLY A 67 -4.70 -8.48 11.05
N LEU A 68 -4.48 -8.81 9.77
CA LEU A 68 -3.49 -8.14 8.94
C LEU A 68 -4.17 -7.42 7.79
N ASP A 69 -3.74 -6.21 7.55
CA ASP A 69 -4.00 -5.41 6.36
C ASP A 69 -2.70 -5.18 5.60
N PHE A 70 -2.76 -4.72 4.35
CA PHE A 70 -1.58 -4.66 3.51
C PHE A 70 -1.48 -3.38 2.68
N ASN A 71 -0.28 -2.83 2.56
CA ASN A 71 0.02 -1.74 1.64
C ASN A 71 1.09 -2.15 0.64
N PRO A 72 0.88 -1.96 -0.66
CA PRO A 72 1.97 -1.96 -1.61
C PRO A 72 2.90 -0.80 -1.28
N SER A 73 4.22 -1.04 -1.38
CA SER A 73 5.20 0.01 -1.08
C SER A 73 5.66 0.66 -2.37
N CYS A 74 4.84 1.58 -2.91
CA CYS A 74 5.11 2.30 -4.16
C CYS A 74 6.11 3.46 -3.97
N PHE A 75 7.05 3.34 -3.03
CA PHE A 75 8.04 4.37 -2.69
C PHE A 75 9.38 3.75 -2.29
N SER A 76 10.40 4.57 -2.10
CA SER A 76 11.76 4.14 -1.71
C SER A 76 12.31 3.05 -2.66
N HIS A 77 12.21 3.32 -3.96
CA HIS A 77 12.67 2.44 -5.03
C HIS A 77 13.22 3.28 -6.20
N PRO A 78 14.25 2.84 -6.92
CA PRO A 78 14.77 3.59 -8.07
C PRO A 78 13.71 3.98 -9.11
N LEU A 79 12.73 3.10 -9.36
CA LEU A 79 11.64 3.37 -10.31
C LEU A 79 10.53 4.30 -9.78
N SER A 80 10.69 4.88 -8.59
CA SER A 80 9.83 5.93 -8.04
C SER A 80 10.60 7.22 -7.73
N ALA A 81 11.86 7.33 -8.18
CA ALA A 81 12.75 8.43 -7.82
C ALA A 81 12.31 9.78 -8.36
N ASP A 82 11.59 9.81 -9.48
CA ASP A 82 11.02 11.00 -10.11
C ASP A 82 9.65 11.41 -9.53
N GLY A 83 9.14 10.66 -8.53
CA GLY A 83 7.86 10.93 -7.88
C GLY A 83 6.65 10.35 -8.60
N PHE A 84 6.83 9.47 -9.60
CA PHE A 84 5.73 8.83 -10.33
C PHE A 84 5.82 7.31 -10.29
N THR A 85 4.67 6.64 -10.17
CA THR A 85 4.54 5.17 -10.13
C THR A 85 3.41 4.68 -11.04
N LEU A 86 2.20 4.47 -10.50
CA LEU A 86 1.02 4.02 -11.27
C LEU A 86 0.56 5.03 -12.32
N SER A 87 0.99 6.28 -12.25
CA SER A 87 0.71 7.30 -13.26
C SER A 87 1.93 7.65 -14.13
N HIS A 88 3.04 6.90 -13.99
CA HIS A 88 4.28 7.17 -14.71
C HIS A 88 4.08 7.18 -16.22
N ALA A 89 4.76 8.13 -16.91
CA ALA A 89 4.65 8.30 -18.38
C ALA A 89 5.28 7.13 -19.15
N ASN A 90 6.37 6.55 -18.64
CA ASN A 90 6.98 5.35 -19.20
C ASN A 90 6.14 4.12 -18.87
N ASP A 91 5.75 3.38 -19.91
CA ASP A 91 4.87 2.21 -19.80
C ASP A 91 5.51 1.06 -19.03
N GLU A 92 6.82 0.83 -19.19
CA GLU A 92 7.53 -0.26 -18.49
C GLU A 92 7.59 0.00 -16.97
N ILE A 93 7.87 1.24 -16.56
CA ILE A 93 7.88 1.63 -15.14
C ILE A 93 6.47 1.53 -14.56
N ARG A 94 5.46 2.00 -15.29
CA ARG A 94 4.07 1.91 -14.85
C ARG A 94 3.63 0.46 -14.73
N GLN A 95 3.99 -0.41 -15.69
CA GLN A 95 3.67 -1.85 -15.64
C GLN A 95 4.32 -2.54 -14.44
N PHE A 96 5.59 -2.23 -14.13
CA PHE A 96 6.25 -2.74 -12.92
C PHE A 96 5.44 -2.45 -11.65
N TRP A 97 4.89 -1.25 -11.52
CA TRP A 97 4.08 -0.88 -10.35
C TRP A 97 2.68 -1.50 -10.37
N ILE A 98 2.09 -1.67 -11.54
CA ILE A 98 0.84 -2.43 -11.71
C ILE A 98 1.04 -3.88 -11.24
N ASP A 99 2.11 -4.54 -11.69
CA ASP A 99 2.42 -5.91 -11.30
C ASP A 99 2.72 -6.04 -9.81
N HIS A 100 3.42 -5.05 -9.23
CA HIS A 100 3.62 -4.97 -7.78
C HIS A 100 2.30 -4.88 -7.02
N CYS A 101 1.37 -4.03 -7.46
CA CYS A 101 0.05 -3.93 -6.83
C CYS A 101 -0.77 -5.21 -6.99
N LYS A 102 -0.75 -5.87 -8.16
CA LYS A 102 -1.40 -7.17 -8.37
C LYS A 102 -0.82 -8.25 -7.45
N ALA A 103 0.50 -8.32 -7.31
CA ALA A 103 1.16 -9.24 -6.38
C ALA A 103 0.77 -8.93 -4.92
N SER A 104 0.69 -7.66 -4.55
CA SER A 104 0.26 -7.21 -3.22
C SER A 104 -1.18 -7.61 -2.91
N ARG A 105 -2.10 -7.55 -3.87
CA ARG A 105 -3.49 -8.01 -3.71
C ARG A 105 -3.56 -9.51 -3.37
N ARG A 106 -2.73 -10.34 -4.02
CA ARG A 106 -2.66 -11.78 -3.73
C ARG A 106 -2.11 -12.05 -2.32
N VAL A 107 -1.13 -11.26 -1.86
CA VAL A 107 -0.64 -11.32 -0.47
C VAL A 107 -1.74 -10.92 0.51
N SER A 108 -2.46 -9.84 0.24
CA SER A 108 -3.59 -9.42 1.09
C SER A 108 -4.69 -10.49 1.14
N ALA A 109 -5.09 -11.05 0.01
CA ALA A 109 -6.06 -12.15 -0.01
C ALA A 109 -5.60 -13.37 0.80
N TYR A 110 -4.32 -13.73 0.71
CA TYR A 110 -3.72 -14.77 1.53
C TYR A 110 -3.82 -14.46 3.03
N PHE A 111 -3.62 -13.21 3.44
CA PHE A 111 -3.82 -12.82 4.85
C PHE A 111 -5.26 -13.06 5.29
N GLY A 112 -6.22 -12.63 4.50
CA GLY A 112 -7.63 -12.81 4.81
C GLY A 112 -8.03 -14.28 4.90
N GLU A 113 -7.60 -15.09 3.95
CA GLU A 113 -7.82 -16.53 3.95
C GLU A 113 -7.24 -17.18 5.21
N GLN A 114 -5.99 -16.87 5.53
CA GLN A 114 -5.27 -17.48 6.65
C GLN A 114 -5.77 -17.04 8.03
N LEU A 115 -6.31 -15.83 8.14
CA LEU A 115 -6.75 -15.24 9.42
C LEU A 115 -8.27 -15.27 9.60
N GLY A 116 -9.04 -15.69 8.59
CA GLY A 116 -10.49 -15.81 8.65
C GLY A 116 -11.22 -14.46 8.78
N THR A 117 -10.62 -13.37 8.29
CA THR A 117 -11.19 -12.02 8.28
C THR A 117 -10.64 -11.27 7.07
N PRO A 118 -11.47 -10.50 6.33
CA PRO A 118 -10.98 -9.79 5.16
C PRO A 118 -9.77 -8.91 5.49
N SER A 119 -8.75 -8.96 4.62
CA SER A 119 -7.61 -8.07 4.66
C SER A 119 -7.86 -6.89 3.73
N VAL A 120 -7.67 -5.68 4.22
CA VAL A 120 -7.75 -4.47 3.39
C VAL A 120 -6.38 -4.22 2.77
N MET A 121 -6.33 -4.13 1.43
CA MET A 121 -5.15 -3.64 0.74
C MET A 121 -5.33 -2.17 0.37
N ASN A 122 -4.56 -1.31 1.02
CA ASN A 122 -4.65 0.13 0.84
C ASN A 122 -3.60 0.63 -0.15
N ILE A 123 -4.02 1.09 -1.32
CA ILE A 123 -3.14 1.64 -2.35
C ILE A 123 -2.92 3.12 -2.10
N TRP A 124 -1.72 3.45 -1.64
CA TRP A 124 -1.19 4.80 -1.57
C TRP A 124 0.00 4.94 -2.52
N ILE A 125 0.05 6.04 -3.27
CA ILE A 125 1.14 6.34 -4.20
C ILE A 125 1.70 7.74 -3.98
N PRO A 126 3.01 7.97 -4.23
CA PRO A 126 3.62 9.29 -4.07
C PRO A 126 3.35 10.25 -5.24
N ASP A 127 2.67 9.80 -6.28
CA ASP A 127 2.60 10.44 -7.59
C ASP A 127 2.12 11.89 -7.55
N GLY A 128 2.98 12.78 -7.99
CA GLY A 128 2.74 14.22 -8.01
C GLY A 128 4.00 15.03 -8.27
N MET A 129 3.90 16.35 -8.21
CA MET A 129 5.04 17.25 -8.41
C MET A 129 4.86 18.56 -7.67
N LYS A 130 6.00 19.18 -7.31
CA LYS A 130 6.05 20.47 -6.60
C LYS A 130 5.53 21.63 -7.44
N ASP A 131 5.86 21.62 -8.72
CA ASP A 131 5.53 22.70 -9.62
C ASP A 131 4.17 22.50 -10.27
N ILE A 132 3.63 23.56 -10.81
CA ILE A 132 2.41 23.52 -11.61
C ILE A 132 2.70 22.72 -12.88
N THR A 133 2.03 21.59 -13.03
CA THR A 133 2.13 20.79 -14.26
C THR A 133 1.39 21.41 -15.41
N VAL A 134 1.94 21.28 -16.62
CA VAL A 134 1.31 21.71 -17.87
C VAL A 134 0.07 20.86 -18.17
N ASP A 135 0.13 19.57 -17.86
CA ASP A 135 -0.96 18.62 -18.10
C ASP A 135 -1.33 17.89 -16.81
N ARG A 136 -2.51 18.19 -16.28
CA ARG A 136 -3.07 17.53 -15.10
C ARG A 136 -3.94 16.32 -15.44
N PHE A 137 -4.34 16.20 -16.70
CA PHE A 137 -5.27 15.16 -17.13
C PHE A 137 -4.55 13.83 -17.43
N ALA A 138 -3.49 13.86 -18.23
CA ALA A 138 -2.83 12.63 -18.68
C ALA A 138 -2.31 11.75 -17.54
N PRO A 139 -1.65 12.26 -16.46
CA PRO A 139 -1.28 11.43 -15.32
C PRO A 139 -2.49 10.79 -14.62
N ARG A 140 -3.60 11.51 -14.45
CA ARG A 140 -4.83 10.97 -13.86
C ARG A 140 -5.47 9.89 -14.72
N GLN A 141 -5.44 10.07 -16.06
CA GLN A 141 -5.92 9.04 -16.98
C GLN A 141 -5.07 7.77 -16.91
N ARG A 142 -3.73 7.91 -16.81
CA ARG A 142 -2.83 6.77 -16.61
C ARG A 142 -3.09 6.07 -15.28
N LEU A 143 -3.28 6.83 -14.20
CA LEU A 143 -3.63 6.29 -12.89
C LEU A 143 -4.96 5.53 -12.94
N LEU A 144 -5.99 6.11 -13.57
CA LEU A 144 -7.29 5.46 -13.74
C LEU A 144 -7.14 4.09 -14.41
N ASN A 145 -6.44 4.06 -15.55
CA ASN A 145 -6.23 2.83 -16.32
C ASN A 145 -5.40 1.80 -15.54
N ALA A 146 -4.36 2.25 -14.83
CA ALA A 146 -3.52 1.39 -14.00
C ALA A 146 -4.31 0.76 -12.84
N LEU A 147 -5.13 1.54 -12.15
CA LEU A 147 -5.99 1.04 -11.07
C LEU A 147 -7.03 0.05 -11.60
N ASP A 148 -7.67 0.34 -12.72
CA ASP A 148 -8.63 -0.59 -13.35
C ASP A 148 -7.94 -1.92 -13.72
N GLU A 149 -6.69 -1.87 -14.19
CA GLU A 149 -5.90 -3.06 -14.47
C GLU A 149 -5.51 -3.81 -13.18
N VAL A 150 -5.10 -3.10 -12.14
CA VAL A 150 -4.77 -3.69 -10.84
C VAL A 150 -5.94 -4.47 -10.27
N ILE A 151 -7.16 -3.92 -10.28
CA ILE A 151 -8.35 -4.57 -9.69
C ILE A 151 -9.08 -5.52 -10.65
N SER A 152 -8.55 -5.74 -11.86
CA SER A 152 -9.20 -6.60 -12.88
C SER A 152 -9.34 -8.06 -12.45
N GLU A 153 -8.36 -8.60 -11.72
CA GLU A 153 -8.43 -9.94 -11.13
C GLU A 153 -9.45 -9.95 -9.99
N LYS A 154 -10.46 -10.82 -10.09
CA LYS A 154 -11.47 -10.94 -9.03
C LYS A 154 -10.92 -11.79 -7.89
N LEU A 155 -10.90 -11.22 -6.70
CA LEU A 155 -10.56 -11.90 -5.46
C LEU A 155 -11.80 -12.06 -4.60
N ASP A 156 -11.79 -13.07 -3.72
CA ASP A 156 -12.94 -13.34 -2.84
C ASP A 156 -13.09 -12.20 -1.81
N PRO A 157 -14.23 -11.49 -1.78
CA PRO A 157 -14.47 -10.42 -0.82
C PRO A 157 -14.51 -10.89 0.65
N ALA A 158 -14.67 -12.19 0.89
CA ALA A 158 -14.51 -12.76 2.23
C ALA A 158 -13.05 -12.68 2.75
N HIS A 159 -12.08 -12.52 1.83
CA HIS A 159 -10.67 -12.53 2.17
C HIS A 159 -9.97 -11.21 1.85
N HIS A 160 -10.50 -10.40 0.91
CA HIS A 160 -9.81 -9.24 0.39
C HIS A 160 -10.74 -8.06 0.11
N ILE A 161 -10.27 -6.86 0.47
CA ILE A 161 -10.93 -5.60 0.17
C ILE A 161 -9.89 -4.65 -0.44
N ASP A 162 -10.14 -4.16 -1.65
CA ASP A 162 -9.35 -3.09 -2.26
C ASP A 162 -9.73 -1.74 -1.66
N ALA A 163 -8.74 -0.95 -1.27
CA ALA A 163 -8.90 0.43 -0.85
C ALA A 163 -7.90 1.34 -1.58
N VAL A 164 -8.28 2.58 -1.77
CA VAL A 164 -7.41 3.64 -2.30
C VAL A 164 -7.30 4.77 -1.29
N GLU A 165 -6.15 5.40 -1.20
CA GLU A 165 -5.87 6.49 -0.27
C GLU A 165 -5.27 7.69 -0.98
N SER A 166 -5.78 8.88 -0.69
CA SER A 166 -5.25 10.11 -1.26
C SER A 166 -3.87 10.44 -0.71
N LYS A 167 -3.00 10.98 -1.59
CA LYS A 167 -1.74 11.54 -1.14
C LYS A 167 -1.96 12.86 -0.41
N LEU A 168 -1.21 13.06 0.68
CA LEU A 168 -1.15 14.34 1.37
C LEU A 168 -0.72 15.44 0.40
N PHE A 169 -1.47 16.51 0.37
CA PHE A 169 -1.01 17.79 -0.12
C PHE A 169 0.13 18.30 0.80
N GLY A 170 1.29 18.57 0.24
CA GLY A 170 2.41 19.15 0.99
C GLY A 170 3.61 18.26 1.28
N ILE A 171 3.59 16.95 0.95
CA ILE A 171 4.78 16.10 1.09
C ILE A 171 5.42 15.84 -0.28
N GLY A 172 6.29 16.73 -0.71
CA GLY A 172 7.11 16.58 -1.91
C GLY A 172 6.38 16.80 -3.24
N ALA A 173 5.04 16.91 -3.26
CA ALA A 173 4.23 17.11 -4.45
C ALA A 173 3.06 18.06 -4.17
N GLU A 174 3.40 19.22 -3.64
CA GLU A 174 2.47 20.17 -3.03
C GLU A 174 1.54 20.86 -4.02
N SER A 175 2.02 21.13 -5.25
CA SER A 175 1.23 21.84 -6.24
C SER A 175 0.33 20.95 -7.09
N TYR A 176 0.73 19.69 -7.29
CA TYR A 176 -0.03 18.72 -8.06
C TYR A 176 0.11 17.33 -7.48
N THR A 177 -1.01 16.79 -7.03
CA THR A 177 -1.15 15.40 -6.56
C THR A 177 -2.04 14.65 -7.55
N VAL A 178 -1.53 13.58 -8.15
CA VAL A 178 -2.28 12.77 -9.13
C VAL A 178 -3.45 12.08 -8.45
N GLY A 179 -3.18 11.32 -7.39
CA GLY A 179 -4.16 10.67 -6.55
C GLY A 179 -4.71 11.62 -5.47
N SER A 180 -5.43 12.66 -5.87
CA SER A 180 -6.09 13.58 -4.92
C SER A 180 -7.32 12.92 -4.29
N ASN A 181 -7.81 13.50 -3.18
CA ASN A 181 -9.00 12.98 -2.50
C ASN A 181 -10.23 12.94 -3.43
N GLU A 182 -10.44 13.98 -4.22
CA GLU A 182 -11.58 14.07 -5.16
C GLU A 182 -11.50 13.01 -6.25
N PHE A 183 -10.28 12.75 -6.77
CA PHE A 183 -10.05 11.71 -7.76
C PHE A 183 -10.39 10.34 -7.18
N TYR A 184 -9.87 10.00 -5.99
CA TYR A 184 -10.10 8.69 -5.38
C TYR A 184 -11.53 8.52 -4.85
N MET A 185 -12.19 9.58 -4.39
CA MET A 185 -13.60 9.54 -4.04
C MET A 185 -14.46 9.18 -5.26
N GLY A 186 -14.20 9.81 -6.40
CA GLY A 186 -14.86 9.48 -7.67
C GLY A 186 -14.55 8.06 -8.12
N TYR A 187 -13.29 7.64 -8.04
CA TYR A 187 -12.85 6.27 -8.37
C TYR A 187 -13.54 5.23 -7.49
N ALA A 188 -13.44 5.38 -6.17
CA ALA A 188 -13.98 4.43 -5.21
C ALA A 188 -15.50 4.27 -5.38
N THR A 189 -16.22 5.37 -5.56
CA THR A 189 -17.67 5.36 -5.80
C THR A 189 -18.01 4.63 -7.10
N SER A 190 -17.27 4.90 -8.18
CA SER A 190 -17.58 4.32 -9.51
C SER A 190 -17.15 2.86 -9.66
N ARG A 191 -16.17 2.41 -8.88
CA ARG A 191 -15.63 1.02 -8.92
C ARG A 191 -16.05 0.18 -7.72
N GLN A 192 -16.78 0.77 -6.75
CA GLN A 192 -17.22 0.10 -5.52
C GLN A 192 -16.04 -0.47 -4.72
N THR A 193 -14.92 0.27 -4.66
CA THR A 193 -13.79 0.00 -3.79
C THR A 193 -13.90 0.82 -2.49
N ALA A 194 -13.14 0.45 -1.46
CA ALA A 194 -13.06 1.25 -0.25
C ALA A 194 -12.21 2.53 -0.47
N LEU A 195 -12.53 3.58 0.28
CA LEU A 195 -11.73 4.79 0.37
C LEU A 195 -11.13 4.89 1.77
N CYS A 196 -9.80 4.88 1.86
CA CYS A 196 -9.10 5.16 3.10
C CYS A 196 -9.03 6.68 3.31
N LEU A 197 -9.54 7.13 4.46
CA LEU A 197 -9.52 8.53 4.86
C LEU A 197 -8.46 8.72 5.95
N ASP A 198 -7.27 9.17 5.54
CA ASP A 198 -6.26 9.65 6.49
C ASP A 198 -6.50 11.14 6.77
N ALA A 199 -6.96 11.44 7.99
CA ALA A 199 -7.26 12.81 8.39
C ALA A 199 -6.03 13.73 8.35
N GLY A 200 -4.83 13.17 8.46
CA GLY A 200 -3.57 13.91 8.28
C GLY A 200 -3.29 14.33 6.83
N HIS A 201 -3.99 13.74 5.86
CA HIS A 201 -3.83 14.05 4.43
C HIS A 201 -4.79 15.12 3.91
N PHE A 202 -5.60 15.72 4.76
CA PHE A 202 -6.50 16.81 4.39
C PHE A 202 -5.89 18.16 4.74
N HIS A 203 -6.27 19.19 3.97
CA HIS A 203 -5.90 20.56 4.27
C HIS A 203 -6.53 20.96 5.62
N PRO A 204 -5.84 21.70 6.50
CA PRO A 204 -6.33 22.04 7.82
C PRO A 204 -7.44 23.11 7.85
N THR A 205 -7.86 23.60 6.68
CA THR A 205 -8.93 24.60 6.56
C THR A 205 -10.12 24.05 5.81
#